data_4b39fb30e72868468703fae5b74ed738
#
_entry.id   4b39fb30e72868468703fae5b74ed738
#
_cell.length_a   1.000
_cell.length_b   1.000
_cell.length_c   1.000
_cell.angle_alpha   90.00
_cell.angle_beta   90.00
_cell.angle_gamma   90.00
#
_symmetry.space_group_name_H-M   'P 1'
#
loop_
_entity.id
_entity.type
_entity.pdbx_description
1 polymer ?
#
loop_
_entity_poly.entity_id
_entity_poly.type
_entity_poly.pdbx_seq_one_letter_code
_entity_poly.pdbx_strand_id
1 'polypeptide(L)'
;MAVPPDRDAEPVRRFGTFTEDLRRLAEWLRACGITTVALESTGVYWIPPFEILEQYQLRPCLVSARHMKNVPGKRTDWQECQWIQYLHSVGLLRSAFRPAAEICAVRALMRHWGDLVALSSQHVQHMHKALTQMNLQIQHVISDLSGLTGMAIVDAILGGERNPDELVKLRDPRIRAEVSVVRKSLVGHWRAEHLFTLQQSRDLYRTYQQRIVECDQELERYLKNLTPRVDPEQKPLPPDGKKHRRARRTKKMGDWQAARDLRTETYRVFGVDVMQIPGLEKGALLLFSEVGRDLSPWPSAHHFASWCGLCPDNDRSGGQVLWTGVRRIKSRVGQLFRLAAHSLHHSLTPMGHYLRRLRARLGPRAAITATAHKIAIIFYTLVRQQVEYDESIWARRDAERQRRHEANLRRQAKQLGYQLVPLPETPAA
;
A
#
# COMPACT_ATOMS: atom_id res chain seq x y z
N MET A 1 26.38 -7.39 -21.61
CA MET A 1 26.93 -6.31 -20.76
C MET A 1 27.89 -5.47 -21.61
N ALA A 2 27.97 -4.15 -21.39
CA ALA A 2 28.88 -3.26 -22.13
C ALA A 2 29.69 -2.39 -21.15
N VAL A 3 30.96 -2.14 -21.52
CA VAL A 3 31.86 -1.18 -20.87
C VAL A 3 32.23 -0.07 -21.88
N PRO A 4 32.81 1.08 -21.45
CA PRO A 4 33.32 2.06 -22.39
C PRO A 4 34.35 1.46 -23.35
N PRO A 5 34.38 1.89 -24.63
CA PRO A 5 35.22 1.25 -25.67
C PRO A 5 36.73 1.34 -25.41
N ASP A 6 37.16 2.28 -24.56
CA ASP A 6 38.57 2.48 -24.15
C ASP A 6 39.02 1.53 -23.03
N ARG A 7 38.10 0.71 -22.46
CA ARG A 7 38.37 -0.15 -21.31
C ARG A 7 38.64 -1.61 -21.64
N ASP A 8 38.22 -2.08 -22.79
CA ASP A 8 38.45 -3.46 -23.23
C ASP A 8 38.44 -3.53 -24.78
N ALA A 9 39.27 -4.38 -25.36
CA ALA A 9 39.28 -4.59 -26.81
C ALA A 9 37.97 -5.18 -27.34
N GLU A 10 37.26 -5.93 -26.49
CA GLU A 10 35.92 -6.44 -26.75
C GLU A 10 34.91 -5.83 -25.72
N PRO A 11 34.47 -4.57 -25.94
CA PRO A 11 33.77 -3.82 -24.93
C PRO A 11 32.32 -4.28 -24.66
N VAL A 12 31.80 -5.22 -25.46
CA VAL A 12 30.47 -5.82 -25.28
C VAL A 12 30.61 -7.33 -25.19
N ARG A 13 30.22 -7.90 -24.05
CA ARG A 13 30.31 -9.35 -23.81
C ARG A 13 28.98 -9.93 -23.35
N ARG A 14 28.76 -11.20 -23.70
CA ARG A 14 27.63 -11.99 -23.23
C ARG A 14 28.08 -12.91 -22.10
N PHE A 15 27.31 -12.92 -21.02
CA PHE A 15 27.51 -13.81 -19.88
C PHE A 15 26.26 -14.66 -19.68
N GLY A 16 26.42 -15.87 -19.16
CA GLY A 16 25.32 -16.69 -18.69
C GLY A 16 24.70 -16.13 -17.41
N THR A 17 23.66 -16.79 -16.93
CA THR A 17 22.92 -16.38 -15.72
C THR A 17 23.21 -17.25 -14.51
N PHE A 18 24.07 -18.27 -14.63
CA PHE A 18 24.52 -19.06 -13.48
C PHE A 18 25.43 -18.23 -12.58
N THR A 19 25.48 -18.59 -11.31
CA THR A 19 26.26 -17.84 -10.31
C THR A 19 27.70 -17.64 -10.72
N GLU A 20 28.37 -18.67 -11.28
CA GLU A 20 29.74 -18.57 -11.76
C GLU A 20 29.89 -17.62 -12.94
N ASP A 21 28.90 -17.55 -13.83
CA ASP A 21 28.91 -16.61 -14.94
C ASP A 21 28.77 -15.17 -14.46
N LEU A 22 27.93 -14.95 -13.44
CA LEU A 22 27.75 -13.63 -12.82
C LEU A 22 28.98 -13.20 -12.02
N ARG A 23 29.72 -14.13 -11.42
CA ARG A 23 31.01 -13.86 -10.79
C ARG A 23 32.05 -13.46 -11.85
N ARG A 24 32.17 -14.21 -12.95
CA ARG A 24 33.05 -13.86 -14.07
C ARG A 24 32.69 -12.48 -14.66
N LEU A 25 31.39 -12.14 -14.74
CA LEU A 25 30.95 -10.81 -15.11
C LEU A 25 31.49 -9.74 -14.17
N ALA A 26 31.36 -9.93 -12.85
CA ALA A 26 31.83 -8.98 -11.86
C ALA A 26 33.36 -8.81 -11.88
N GLU A 27 34.09 -9.90 -12.06
CA GLU A 27 35.55 -9.91 -12.21
C GLU A 27 36.01 -9.16 -13.44
N TRP A 28 35.36 -9.40 -14.58
CA TRP A 28 35.62 -8.67 -15.81
C TRP A 28 35.39 -7.18 -15.68
N LEU A 29 34.28 -6.79 -15.08
CA LEU A 29 33.97 -5.37 -14.83
C LEU A 29 35.03 -4.71 -13.94
N ARG A 30 35.51 -5.39 -12.90
CA ARG A 30 36.60 -4.89 -12.06
C ARG A 30 37.92 -4.79 -12.81
N ALA A 31 38.27 -5.78 -13.64
CA ALA A 31 39.43 -5.73 -14.49
C ALA A 31 39.40 -4.56 -15.47
N CYS A 32 38.24 -4.21 -15.97
CA CYS A 32 38.02 -3.01 -16.81
C CYS A 32 38.03 -1.68 -16.00
N GLY A 33 38.25 -1.72 -14.67
CA GLY A 33 38.24 -0.53 -13.83
C GLY A 33 36.87 0.11 -13.66
N ILE A 34 35.79 -0.66 -13.81
CA ILE A 34 34.41 -0.19 -13.62
C ILE A 34 34.10 -0.13 -12.11
N THR A 35 33.43 0.93 -11.69
CA THR A 35 32.99 1.14 -10.29
C THR A 35 31.48 1.18 -10.14
N THR A 36 30.76 1.53 -11.22
CA THR A 36 29.29 1.66 -11.22
C THR A 36 28.71 0.94 -12.43
N VAL A 37 27.56 0.29 -12.25
CA VAL A 37 26.95 -0.56 -13.29
C VAL A 37 25.45 -0.26 -13.38
N ALA A 38 24.97 0.12 -14.56
CA ALA A 38 23.52 0.29 -14.77
C ALA A 38 22.89 -1.05 -15.12
N LEU A 39 21.80 -1.40 -14.42
CA LEU A 39 21.01 -2.61 -14.64
C LEU A 39 19.56 -2.24 -14.92
N GLU A 40 18.97 -2.79 -15.97
CA GLU A 40 17.54 -2.60 -16.22
C GLU A 40 16.71 -3.39 -15.22
N SER A 41 15.69 -2.74 -14.61
CA SER A 41 14.81 -3.32 -13.59
C SER A 41 13.63 -4.09 -14.19
N THR A 42 13.90 -5.05 -15.08
CA THR A 42 12.87 -5.88 -15.71
C THR A 42 12.60 -7.14 -14.88
N GLY A 43 11.35 -7.31 -14.43
CA GLY A 43 10.93 -8.46 -13.62
C GLY A 43 11.74 -8.66 -12.36
N VAL A 44 12.23 -9.87 -12.13
CA VAL A 44 13.08 -10.25 -10.98
C VAL A 44 14.52 -10.58 -11.41
N TYR A 45 14.81 -10.58 -12.69
CA TYR A 45 16.08 -11.05 -13.27
C TYR A 45 17.30 -10.19 -12.89
N TRP A 46 17.06 -8.95 -12.49
CA TRP A 46 18.11 -8.03 -12.06
C TRP A 46 18.64 -8.33 -10.65
N ILE A 47 17.88 -9.10 -9.81
CA ILE A 47 18.21 -9.31 -8.40
C ILE A 47 19.53 -10.08 -8.22
N PRO A 48 19.72 -11.29 -8.83
CA PRO A 48 20.97 -12.02 -8.66
C PRO A 48 22.22 -11.26 -9.15
N PRO A 49 22.26 -10.66 -10.35
CA PRO A 49 23.41 -9.87 -10.76
C PRO A 49 23.64 -8.64 -9.87
N PHE A 50 22.59 -7.99 -9.39
CA PHE A 50 22.71 -6.85 -8.48
C PHE A 50 23.44 -7.25 -7.19
N GLU A 51 23.03 -8.34 -6.54
CA GLU A 51 23.60 -8.81 -5.30
C GLU A 51 25.06 -9.27 -5.46
N ILE A 52 25.38 -9.96 -6.56
CA ILE A 52 26.76 -10.35 -6.85
C ILE A 52 27.63 -9.12 -7.11
N LEU A 53 27.16 -8.14 -7.87
CA LEU A 53 27.91 -6.90 -8.10
C LEU A 53 28.19 -6.15 -6.79
N GLU A 54 27.21 -6.09 -5.86
CA GLU A 54 27.44 -5.52 -4.51
C GLU A 54 28.53 -6.30 -3.73
N GLN A 55 28.53 -7.64 -3.77
CA GLN A 55 29.55 -8.47 -3.13
C GLN A 55 30.97 -8.18 -3.65
N TYR A 56 31.08 -7.86 -4.95
CA TYR A 56 32.34 -7.46 -5.59
C TYR A 56 32.65 -5.95 -5.43
N GLN A 57 31.94 -5.24 -4.56
CA GLN A 57 32.12 -3.82 -4.26
C GLN A 57 31.86 -2.90 -5.46
N LEU A 58 31.16 -3.38 -6.47
CA LEU A 58 30.62 -2.56 -7.54
C LEU A 58 29.34 -1.87 -7.03
N ARG A 59 29.04 -0.70 -7.56
CA ARG A 59 27.83 0.05 -7.21
C ARG A 59 26.79 -0.09 -8.33
N PRO A 60 25.86 -1.09 -8.24
CA PRO A 60 24.83 -1.25 -9.24
C PRO A 60 23.76 -0.15 -9.11
N CYS A 61 23.34 0.38 -10.24
CA CYS A 61 22.31 1.39 -10.41
C CYS A 61 21.14 0.78 -11.17
N LEU A 62 19.99 0.59 -10.51
CA LEU A 62 18.78 0.10 -11.17
C LEU A 62 18.16 1.21 -12.01
N VAL A 63 17.87 0.93 -13.28
CA VAL A 63 17.23 1.89 -14.19
C VAL A 63 15.89 1.37 -14.66
N SER A 64 14.92 2.27 -14.77
CA SER A 64 13.59 1.91 -15.26
C SER A 64 13.58 1.77 -16.77
N ALA A 65 13.09 0.64 -17.30
CA ALA A 65 12.86 0.41 -18.73
C ALA A 65 12.06 1.54 -19.43
N ARG A 66 11.20 2.23 -18.70
CA ARG A 66 10.44 3.37 -19.25
C ARG A 66 11.31 4.54 -19.68
N HIS A 67 12.38 4.83 -18.94
CA HIS A 67 13.29 5.93 -19.30
C HIS A 67 14.02 5.67 -20.60
N MET A 68 14.12 4.39 -21.00
CA MET A 68 14.87 3.96 -22.18
C MET A 68 14.01 3.79 -23.42
N LYS A 69 12.70 3.51 -23.25
CA LYS A 69 11.75 3.29 -24.37
C LYS A 69 11.36 4.56 -25.13
N ASN A 70 11.70 5.73 -24.64
CA ASN A 70 11.36 7.00 -25.30
C ASN A 70 12.31 7.40 -26.44
N VAL A 71 13.26 6.52 -26.79
CA VAL A 71 14.17 6.76 -27.92
C VAL A 71 13.71 5.95 -29.11
N PRO A 72 13.37 6.55 -30.27
CA PRO A 72 12.89 5.85 -31.45
C PRO A 72 13.94 4.88 -32.01
N GLY A 73 13.52 3.73 -32.51
CA GLY A 73 14.33 2.75 -33.22
C GLY A 73 14.24 1.34 -32.62
N LYS A 74 14.19 0.30 -33.44
CA LYS A 74 14.40 -1.09 -33.03
C LYS A 74 15.88 -1.27 -32.71
N ARG A 75 16.20 -1.73 -31.49
CA ARG A 75 17.55 -2.02 -31.06
C ARG A 75 17.69 -3.50 -30.79
N THR A 76 18.84 -4.05 -31.15
CA THR A 76 19.26 -5.38 -30.67
C THR A 76 19.72 -5.28 -29.22
N ASP A 77 19.76 -6.39 -28.50
CA ASP A 77 20.25 -6.44 -27.11
C ASP A 77 21.67 -5.85 -26.97
N TRP A 78 22.51 -5.99 -27.99
CA TRP A 78 23.84 -5.41 -28.06
C TRP A 78 23.81 -3.89 -28.09
N GLN A 79 23.00 -3.33 -28.98
CA GLN A 79 22.84 -1.87 -29.10
C GLN A 79 22.18 -1.26 -27.86
N GLU A 80 21.22 -1.97 -27.27
CA GLU A 80 20.54 -1.53 -26.06
C GLU A 80 21.51 -1.51 -24.85
N CYS A 81 22.35 -2.52 -24.76
CA CYS A 81 23.40 -2.61 -23.74
C CYS A 81 24.43 -1.47 -23.85
N GLN A 82 24.93 -1.19 -25.08
CA GLN A 82 25.84 -0.06 -25.34
C GLN A 82 25.16 1.29 -25.04
N TRP A 83 23.88 1.41 -25.38
CA TRP A 83 23.12 2.64 -25.13
C TRP A 83 22.93 2.90 -23.62
N ILE A 84 22.61 1.88 -22.84
CA ILE A 84 22.53 1.98 -21.39
C ILE A 84 23.88 2.41 -20.81
N GLN A 85 24.96 1.77 -21.26
CA GLN A 85 26.30 2.12 -20.85
C GLN A 85 26.63 3.57 -21.14
N TYR A 86 26.35 4.05 -22.37
CA TYR A 86 26.58 5.46 -22.76
C TYR A 86 25.77 6.41 -21.90
N LEU A 87 24.46 6.20 -21.75
CA LEU A 87 23.60 7.05 -20.93
C LEU A 87 24.04 7.08 -19.47
N HIS A 88 24.57 5.97 -18.97
CA HIS A 88 25.10 5.88 -17.62
C HIS A 88 26.39 6.71 -17.48
N SER A 89 27.29 6.60 -18.43
CA SER A 89 28.56 7.33 -18.43
C SER A 89 28.38 8.85 -18.48
N VAL A 90 27.37 9.35 -19.19
CA VAL A 90 27.05 10.78 -19.25
C VAL A 90 26.07 11.25 -18.14
N GLY A 91 25.72 10.38 -17.19
CA GLY A 91 24.92 10.74 -16.00
C GLY A 91 23.44 11.00 -16.30
N LEU A 92 22.90 10.55 -17.42
CA LEU A 92 21.50 10.76 -17.81
C LEU A 92 20.52 9.74 -17.21
N LEU A 93 21.00 8.65 -16.63
CA LEU A 93 20.17 7.64 -16.01
C LEU A 93 19.85 7.97 -14.56
N ARG A 94 18.57 7.92 -14.21
CA ARG A 94 18.11 8.05 -12.84
C ARG A 94 17.96 6.67 -12.22
N SER A 95 18.61 6.47 -11.07
CA SER A 95 18.48 5.22 -10.30
C SER A 95 17.07 5.04 -9.76
N ALA A 96 16.54 3.82 -9.90
CA ALA A 96 15.33 3.40 -9.18
C ALA A 96 15.68 3.12 -7.72
N PHE A 97 14.77 3.45 -6.82
CA PHE A 97 14.96 3.23 -5.38
C PHE A 97 14.95 1.73 -5.04
N ARG A 98 16.00 1.28 -4.35
CA ARG A 98 16.08 -0.01 -3.65
C ARG A 98 16.38 0.28 -2.17
N PRO A 99 15.60 -0.23 -1.22
CA PRO A 99 15.92 -0.08 0.19
C PRO A 99 17.12 -0.95 0.58
N ALA A 100 17.62 -0.74 1.80
CA ALA A 100 18.66 -1.57 2.38
C ALA A 100 18.29 -3.06 2.35
N ALA A 101 19.30 -3.95 2.31
CA ALA A 101 19.11 -5.39 2.16
C ALA A 101 18.19 -6.00 3.23
N GLU A 102 18.32 -5.56 4.48
CA GLU A 102 17.44 -5.98 5.59
C GLU A 102 15.95 -5.66 5.31
N ILE A 103 15.68 -4.52 4.68
CA ILE A 103 14.31 -4.13 4.31
C ILE A 103 13.84 -4.86 3.04
N CYS A 104 14.75 -5.25 2.15
CA CYS A 104 14.42 -6.07 0.99
C CYS A 104 13.83 -7.43 1.40
N ALA A 105 14.35 -8.06 2.46
CA ALA A 105 13.81 -9.31 2.99
C ALA A 105 12.38 -9.11 3.54
N VAL A 106 12.16 -8.09 4.37
CA VAL A 106 10.81 -7.74 4.87
C VAL A 106 9.86 -7.41 3.71
N ARG A 107 10.34 -6.69 2.69
CA ARG A 107 9.57 -6.36 1.48
C ARG A 107 9.14 -7.61 0.71
N ALA A 108 10.05 -8.59 0.55
CA ALA A 108 9.74 -9.84 -0.15
C ALA A 108 8.63 -10.62 0.57
N LEU A 109 8.75 -10.77 1.89
CA LEU A 109 7.75 -11.44 2.72
C LEU A 109 6.40 -10.69 2.74
N MET A 110 6.42 -9.36 2.88
CA MET A 110 5.18 -8.55 2.86
C MET A 110 4.45 -8.62 1.50
N ARG A 111 5.19 -8.73 0.41
CA ARG A 111 4.60 -8.92 -0.92
C ARG A 111 4.01 -10.31 -1.07
N HIS A 112 4.73 -11.35 -0.63
CA HIS A 112 4.23 -12.71 -0.59
C HIS A 112 2.97 -12.84 0.29
N TRP A 113 2.98 -12.23 1.49
CA TRP A 113 1.80 -12.12 2.34
C TRP A 113 0.61 -11.49 1.60
N GLY A 114 0.85 -10.40 0.87
CA GLY A 114 -0.18 -9.75 0.07
C GLY A 114 -0.76 -10.64 -1.02
N ASP A 115 0.07 -11.44 -1.69
CA ASP A 115 -0.35 -12.41 -2.70
C ASP A 115 -1.17 -13.54 -2.07
N LEU A 116 -0.77 -14.07 -0.91
CA LEU A 116 -1.54 -15.07 -0.16
C LEU A 116 -2.94 -14.56 0.25
N VAL A 117 -3.01 -13.32 0.73
CA VAL A 117 -4.29 -12.67 1.08
C VAL A 117 -5.19 -12.49 -0.15
N ALA A 118 -4.61 -12.11 -1.30
CA ALA A 118 -5.36 -11.98 -2.54
C ALA A 118 -5.93 -13.33 -3.01
N LEU A 119 -5.12 -14.40 -3.00
CA LEU A 119 -5.53 -15.75 -3.35
C LEU A 119 -6.60 -16.28 -2.38
N SER A 120 -6.43 -16.08 -1.08
CA SER A 120 -7.44 -16.41 -0.07
C SER A 120 -8.79 -15.71 -0.37
N SER A 121 -8.74 -14.42 -0.69
CA SER A 121 -9.94 -13.65 -1.04
C SER A 121 -10.61 -14.16 -2.32
N GLN A 122 -9.84 -14.63 -3.30
CA GLN A 122 -10.37 -15.24 -4.52
C GLN A 122 -11.18 -16.51 -4.21
N HIS A 123 -10.73 -17.33 -3.27
CA HIS A 123 -11.49 -18.53 -2.86
C HIS A 123 -12.78 -18.20 -2.11
N VAL A 124 -12.84 -17.09 -1.38
CA VAL A 124 -14.11 -16.58 -0.84
C VAL A 124 -15.08 -16.21 -1.95
N GLN A 125 -14.61 -15.59 -3.04
CA GLN A 125 -15.44 -15.29 -4.21
C GLN A 125 -15.94 -16.59 -4.90
N HIS A 126 -15.09 -17.62 -4.99
CA HIS A 126 -15.48 -18.92 -5.55
C HIS A 126 -16.53 -19.61 -4.70
N MET A 127 -16.41 -19.58 -3.35
CA MET A 127 -17.45 -20.09 -2.45
C MET A 127 -18.78 -19.35 -2.65
N HIS A 128 -18.76 -18.02 -2.75
CA HIS A 128 -19.96 -17.24 -3.06
C HIS A 128 -20.59 -17.65 -4.39
N LYS A 129 -19.76 -17.83 -5.43
CA LYS A 129 -20.24 -18.28 -6.75
C LYS A 129 -20.92 -19.63 -6.66
N ALA A 130 -20.32 -20.62 -6.01
CA ALA A 130 -20.88 -21.96 -5.86
C ALA A 130 -22.22 -21.94 -5.12
N LEU A 131 -22.32 -21.19 -4.02
CA LEU A 131 -23.57 -21.00 -3.28
C LEU A 131 -24.65 -20.34 -4.13
N THR A 132 -24.30 -19.28 -4.87
CA THR A 132 -25.24 -18.59 -5.79
C THR A 132 -25.74 -19.53 -6.89
N GLN A 133 -24.89 -20.37 -7.46
CA GLN A 133 -25.27 -21.36 -8.48
C GLN A 133 -26.26 -22.43 -7.95
N MET A 134 -26.24 -22.67 -6.64
CA MET A 134 -27.23 -23.51 -5.95
C MET A 134 -28.45 -22.72 -5.46
N ASN A 135 -28.57 -21.44 -5.83
CA ASN A 135 -29.57 -20.48 -5.33
C ASN A 135 -29.58 -20.32 -3.80
N LEU A 136 -28.45 -20.54 -3.15
CA LEU A 136 -28.26 -20.24 -1.74
C LEU A 136 -27.81 -18.78 -1.60
N GLN A 137 -28.72 -17.90 -1.22
CA GLN A 137 -28.56 -16.44 -1.27
C GLN A 137 -28.04 -15.86 0.06
N ILE A 138 -27.11 -16.57 0.70
CA ILE A 138 -26.61 -16.24 2.05
C ILE A 138 -25.93 -14.84 2.11
N GLN A 139 -25.38 -14.36 1.00
CA GLN A 139 -24.74 -13.04 0.89
C GLN A 139 -25.70 -11.87 1.12
N HIS A 140 -27.01 -12.09 1.04
CA HIS A 140 -28.01 -11.06 1.32
C HIS A 140 -28.31 -10.90 2.81
N VAL A 141 -27.94 -11.89 3.62
CA VAL A 141 -28.27 -11.94 5.05
C VAL A 141 -27.05 -11.87 5.96
N ILE A 142 -25.88 -12.25 5.45
CA ILE A 142 -24.59 -12.11 6.17
C ILE A 142 -23.65 -11.19 5.38
N SER A 143 -22.95 -10.35 6.09
CA SER A 143 -22.01 -9.39 5.47
C SER A 143 -20.69 -10.05 5.02
N ASP A 144 -20.41 -11.25 5.51
CA ASP A 144 -19.11 -11.88 5.32
C ASP A 144 -19.19 -13.41 5.46
N LEU A 145 -19.05 -14.10 4.31
CA LEU A 145 -19.07 -15.56 4.24
C LEU A 145 -17.89 -16.20 4.98
N SER A 146 -16.73 -15.58 4.96
CA SER A 146 -15.54 -16.09 5.64
C SER A 146 -15.57 -15.90 7.17
N GLY A 147 -16.67 -15.32 7.76
CA GLY A 147 -16.90 -15.20 9.20
C GLY A 147 -17.34 -16.49 9.87
N LEU A 148 -17.42 -16.42 11.20
CA LEU A 148 -17.81 -17.58 12.01
C LEU A 148 -19.11 -18.23 11.52
N THR A 149 -20.19 -17.43 11.38
CA THR A 149 -21.48 -17.95 10.88
C THR A 149 -21.39 -18.45 9.45
N GLY A 150 -20.78 -17.69 8.54
CA GLY A 150 -20.68 -18.08 7.13
C GLY A 150 -19.92 -19.39 6.96
N MET A 151 -18.77 -19.53 7.62
CA MET A 151 -17.97 -20.76 7.55
C MET A 151 -18.65 -21.93 8.25
N ALA A 152 -19.34 -21.72 9.39
CA ALA A 152 -20.10 -22.76 10.06
C ALA A 152 -21.23 -23.31 9.17
N ILE A 153 -21.94 -22.42 8.45
CA ILE A 153 -22.99 -22.83 7.51
C ILE A 153 -22.38 -23.59 6.31
N VAL A 154 -21.27 -23.08 5.74
CA VAL A 154 -20.57 -23.78 4.63
C VAL A 154 -20.12 -25.18 5.08
N ASP A 155 -19.55 -25.31 6.28
CA ASP A 155 -19.10 -26.59 6.81
C ASP A 155 -20.27 -27.57 7.04
N ALA A 156 -21.39 -27.09 7.59
CA ALA A 156 -22.59 -27.89 7.78
C ALA A 156 -23.18 -28.38 6.43
N ILE A 157 -23.24 -27.48 5.44
CA ILE A 157 -23.65 -27.83 4.06
C ILE A 157 -22.74 -28.93 3.50
N LEU A 158 -21.44 -28.81 3.61
CA LEU A 158 -20.47 -29.80 3.13
C LEU A 158 -20.50 -31.08 3.95
N GLY A 159 -20.90 -31.00 5.23
CA GLY A 159 -21.18 -32.15 6.10
C GLY A 159 -22.49 -32.91 5.78
N GLY A 160 -23.26 -32.42 4.80
CA GLY A 160 -24.49 -33.09 4.36
C GLY A 160 -25.78 -32.45 4.90
N GLU A 161 -25.71 -31.41 5.72
CA GLU A 161 -26.90 -30.72 6.22
C GLU A 161 -27.64 -29.99 5.10
N ARG A 162 -28.94 -30.21 4.95
CA ARG A 162 -29.79 -29.62 3.92
C ARG A 162 -31.03 -28.94 4.51
N ASN A 163 -31.29 -29.17 5.79
CA ASN A 163 -32.44 -28.57 6.46
C ASN A 163 -32.18 -27.12 6.79
N PRO A 164 -32.92 -26.15 6.19
CA PRO A 164 -32.76 -24.74 6.47
C PRO A 164 -32.96 -24.38 7.94
N ASP A 165 -33.79 -25.12 8.68
CA ASP A 165 -34.06 -24.89 10.10
C ASP A 165 -32.87 -25.27 10.98
N GLU A 166 -32.08 -26.27 10.60
CA GLU A 166 -30.84 -26.62 11.29
C GLU A 166 -29.71 -25.63 10.93
N LEU A 167 -29.59 -25.26 9.64
CA LEU A 167 -28.60 -24.30 9.19
C LEU A 167 -28.78 -22.92 9.83
N VAL A 168 -30.01 -22.48 10.05
CA VAL A 168 -30.33 -21.20 10.73
C VAL A 168 -29.84 -21.17 12.18
N LYS A 169 -29.81 -22.31 12.89
CA LYS A 169 -29.31 -22.37 14.28
C LYS A 169 -27.84 -21.95 14.41
N LEU A 170 -27.07 -22.02 13.32
CA LEU A 170 -25.68 -21.60 13.25
C LEU A 170 -25.51 -20.06 13.15
N ARG A 171 -26.63 -19.33 13.07
CA ARG A 171 -26.63 -17.87 13.00
C ARG A 171 -26.11 -17.23 14.27
N ASP A 172 -25.16 -16.30 14.16
CA ASP A 172 -24.76 -15.44 15.27
C ASP A 172 -25.93 -14.50 15.65
N PRO A 173 -26.30 -14.36 16.94
CA PRO A 173 -27.38 -13.47 17.39
C PRO A 173 -27.22 -12.01 16.96
N ARG A 174 -26.01 -11.56 16.65
CA ARG A 174 -25.72 -10.19 16.17
C ARG A 174 -26.11 -9.94 14.72
N ILE A 175 -26.51 -10.95 13.96
CA ILE A 175 -26.97 -10.78 12.58
C ILE A 175 -28.32 -10.08 12.61
N ARG A 176 -28.43 -8.94 11.91
CA ARG A 176 -29.62 -8.08 11.92
C ARG A 176 -30.80 -8.66 11.13
N ALA A 177 -30.52 -9.52 10.15
CA ALA A 177 -31.56 -10.14 9.34
C ALA A 177 -32.45 -11.04 10.20
N GLU A 178 -33.76 -10.98 9.98
CA GLU A 178 -34.73 -11.84 10.66
C GLU A 178 -34.48 -13.33 10.37
N VAL A 179 -34.77 -14.18 11.33
CA VAL A 179 -34.61 -15.66 11.23
C VAL A 179 -35.31 -16.21 9.99
N SER A 180 -36.53 -15.72 9.72
CA SER A 180 -37.34 -16.12 8.55
C SER A 180 -36.64 -15.78 7.21
N VAL A 181 -35.95 -14.64 7.14
CA VAL A 181 -35.21 -14.21 5.94
C VAL A 181 -33.94 -15.04 5.77
N VAL A 182 -33.20 -15.30 6.88
CA VAL A 182 -32.03 -16.17 6.86
C VAL A 182 -32.41 -17.58 6.42
N ARG A 183 -33.51 -18.13 6.95
CA ARG A 183 -34.05 -19.42 6.54
C ARG A 183 -34.35 -19.46 5.04
N LYS A 184 -35.06 -18.47 4.50
CA LYS A 184 -35.36 -18.39 3.06
C LYS A 184 -34.08 -18.35 2.20
N SER A 185 -33.02 -17.69 2.65
CA SER A 185 -31.75 -17.61 1.92
C SER A 185 -30.98 -18.94 1.85
N LEU A 186 -31.35 -19.91 2.67
CA LEU A 186 -30.76 -21.25 2.77
C LEU A 186 -31.56 -22.32 2.04
N VAL A 187 -32.63 -21.94 1.34
CA VAL A 187 -33.40 -22.86 0.49
C VAL A 187 -32.84 -22.74 -0.94
N GLY A 188 -32.40 -23.86 -1.49
CA GLY A 188 -31.80 -23.89 -2.83
C GLY A 188 -31.76 -25.31 -3.43
N HIS A 189 -30.98 -25.46 -4.50
CA HIS A 189 -30.83 -26.72 -5.25
C HIS A 189 -29.44 -27.30 -4.98
N TRP A 190 -29.41 -28.51 -4.41
CA TRP A 190 -28.19 -29.17 -4.00
C TRP A 190 -27.56 -29.96 -5.16
N ARG A 191 -26.72 -29.32 -5.96
CA ARG A 191 -26.06 -29.92 -7.13
C ARG A 191 -24.65 -30.36 -6.75
N ALA A 192 -24.35 -31.64 -7.07
CA ALA A 192 -23.09 -32.26 -6.68
C ALA A 192 -21.83 -31.54 -7.19
N GLU A 193 -21.86 -31.05 -8.44
CA GLU A 193 -20.77 -30.29 -9.04
C GLU A 193 -20.49 -28.97 -8.34
N HIS A 194 -21.53 -28.33 -7.82
CA HIS A 194 -21.36 -27.05 -7.10
C HIS A 194 -20.95 -27.29 -5.64
N LEU A 195 -21.41 -28.37 -5.02
CA LEU A 195 -20.93 -28.81 -3.71
C LEU A 195 -19.44 -29.17 -3.77
N PHE A 196 -19.01 -29.88 -4.82
CA PHE A 196 -17.59 -30.18 -5.04
C PHE A 196 -16.75 -28.93 -5.17
N THR A 197 -17.17 -27.95 -6.00
CA THR A 197 -16.44 -26.70 -6.16
C THR A 197 -16.43 -25.84 -4.89
N LEU A 198 -17.52 -25.88 -4.10
CA LEU A 198 -17.61 -25.24 -2.79
C LEU A 198 -16.57 -25.83 -1.82
N GLN A 199 -16.50 -27.17 -1.77
CA GLN A 199 -15.54 -27.89 -0.92
C GLN A 199 -14.11 -27.54 -1.28
N GLN A 200 -13.74 -27.63 -2.57
CA GLN A 200 -12.41 -27.27 -3.04
C GLN A 200 -12.03 -25.83 -2.65
N SER A 201 -12.96 -24.89 -2.85
CA SER A 201 -12.73 -23.49 -2.53
C SER A 201 -12.57 -23.24 -1.02
N ARG A 202 -13.36 -23.92 -0.18
CA ARG A 202 -13.27 -23.86 1.27
C ARG A 202 -11.94 -24.42 1.78
N ASP A 203 -11.48 -25.54 1.24
CA ASP A 203 -10.24 -26.19 1.66
C ASP A 203 -9.01 -25.36 1.26
N LEU A 204 -9.01 -24.82 0.04
CA LEU A 204 -7.98 -23.88 -0.39
C LEU A 204 -7.98 -22.58 0.43
N TYR A 205 -9.16 -22.03 0.75
CA TYR A 205 -9.25 -20.89 1.65
C TYR A 205 -8.56 -21.16 2.99
N ARG A 206 -8.85 -22.32 3.62
CA ARG A 206 -8.24 -22.73 4.89
C ARG A 206 -6.73 -22.90 4.78
N THR A 207 -6.28 -23.53 3.69
CA THR A 207 -4.84 -23.68 3.40
C THR A 207 -4.16 -22.31 3.32
N TYR A 208 -4.73 -21.36 2.57
CA TYR A 208 -4.15 -20.01 2.48
C TYR A 208 -4.16 -19.27 3.83
N GLN A 209 -5.22 -19.43 4.65
CA GLN A 209 -5.25 -18.86 6.00
C GLN A 209 -4.07 -19.36 6.84
N GLN A 210 -3.78 -20.66 6.78
CA GLN A 210 -2.63 -21.22 7.48
C GLN A 210 -1.29 -20.68 6.94
N ARG A 211 -1.12 -20.59 5.62
CA ARG A 211 0.10 -20.02 5.02
C ARG A 211 0.29 -18.55 5.37
N ILE A 212 -0.80 -17.80 5.52
CA ILE A 212 -0.76 -16.42 5.99
C ILE A 212 -0.20 -16.37 7.42
N VAL A 213 -0.67 -17.26 8.32
CA VAL A 213 -0.16 -17.33 9.70
C VAL A 213 1.34 -17.68 9.73
N GLU A 214 1.77 -18.64 8.92
CA GLU A 214 3.20 -19.00 8.81
C GLU A 214 4.03 -17.81 8.31
N CYS A 215 3.54 -17.10 7.30
CA CYS A 215 4.19 -15.89 6.78
C CYS A 215 4.24 -14.77 7.82
N ASP A 216 3.21 -14.62 8.63
CA ASP A 216 3.14 -13.67 9.75
C ASP A 216 4.23 -13.97 10.79
N GLN A 217 4.43 -15.24 11.15
CA GLN A 217 5.49 -15.67 12.09
C GLN A 217 6.89 -15.37 11.53
N GLU A 218 7.11 -15.61 10.24
CA GLU A 218 8.39 -15.32 9.60
C GLU A 218 8.65 -13.81 9.52
N LEU A 219 7.65 -13.01 9.17
CA LEU A 219 7.73 -11.56 9.22
C LEU A 219 8.10 -11.06 10.62
N GLU A 220 7.51 -11.68 11.64
CA GLU A 220 7.82 -11.38 13.03
C GLU A 220 9.30 -11.60 13.34
N ARG A 221 9.83 -12.73 12.93
CA ARG A 221 11.22 -13.06 13.11
C ARG A 221 12.17 -12.02 12.48
N TYR A 222 11.87 -11.62 11.23
CA TYR A 222 12.67 -10.60 10.54
C TYR A 222 12.55 -9.23 11.20
N LEU A 223 11.34 -8.82 11.60
CA LEU A 223 11.15 -7.53 12.26
C LEU A 223 11.89 -7.45 13.59
N LYS A 224 11.87 -8.50 14.41
CA LYS A 224 12.61 -8.56 15.70
C LYS A 224 14.12 -8.39 15.52
N ASN A 225 14.66 -8.90 14.42
CA ASN A 225 16.10 -8.82 14.13
C ASN A 225 16.53 -7.44 13.61
N LEU A 226 15.59 -6.57 13.23
CA LEU A 226 15.92 -5.21 12.80
C LEU A 226 16.39 -4.38 13.99
N THR A 227 17.51 -3.68 13.82
CA THR A 227 17.97 -2.70 14.81
C THR A 227 16.87 -1.67 15.08
N PRO A 228 16.40 -1.48 16.32
CA PRO A 228 15.38 -0.50 16.62
C PRO A 228 15.90 0.92 16.39
N ARG A 229 15.04 1.83 15.96
CA ARG A 229 15.36 3.26 15.90
C ARG A 229 15.05 3.95 17.23
N VAL A 230 14.09 3.40 17.95
CA VAL A 230 13.72 3.79 19.32
C VAL A 230 13.42 2.53 20.10
N ASP A 231 13.80 2.54 21.37
CA ASP A 231 13.42 1.52 22.32
C ASP A 231 12.12 1.96 23.03
N PRO A 232 11.00 1.24 22.84
CA PRO A 232 9.73 1.60 23.46
C PRO A 232 9.74 1.55 24.99
N GLU A 233 10.67 0.81 25.62
CA GLU A 233 10.83 0.75 27.08
C GLU A 233 11.47 2.04 27.61
N GLN A 234 12.44 2.60 26.88
CA GLN A 234 13.13 3.84 27.25
C GLN A 234 12.35 5.08 26.81
N LYS A 235 11.72 5.04 25.65
CA LYS A 235 10.86 6.11 25.12
C LYS A 235 9.49 5.53 24.84
N PRO A 236 8.55 5.61 25.81
CA PRO A 236 7.22 5.02 25.66
C PRO A 236 6.46 5.68 24.50
N LEU A 237 5.54 4.92 23.91
CA LEU A 237 4.68 5.42 22.85
C LEU A 237 3.91 6.65 23.34
N PRO A 238 3.75 7.67 22.50
CA PRO A 238 2.86 8.77 22.78
C PRO A 238 1.44 8.28 23.10
N PRO A 239 0.71 8.97 24.02
CA PRO A 239 -0.66 8.59 24.31
C PRO A 239 -1.49 8.58 23.02
N ASP A 240 -2.37 7.59 22.88
CA ASP A 240 -3.22 7.50 21.73
C ASP A 240 -4.29 8.61 21.79
N GLY A 241 -4.07 9.69 21.07
CA GLY A 241 -4.98 10.82 20.97
C GLY A 241 -6.32 10.51 20.30
N LYS A 242 -6.41 9.33 19.67
CA LYS A 242 -7.65 8.87 19.08
C LYS A 242 -8.50 8.26 20.18
N LYS A 243 -9.63 8.90 20.54
CA LYS A 243 -10.68 8.21 21.28
C LYS A 243 -11.06 6.97 20.47
N HIS A 244 -10.44 5.84 20.79
CA HIS A 244 -10.72 4.59 20.11
C HIS A 244 -12.22 4.33 20.17
N ARG A 245 -12.91 4.41 19.06
CA ARG A 245 -13.94 3.43 18.81
C ARG A 245 -13.22 2.10 19.05
N ARG A 246 -13.58 1.42 20.16
CA ARG A 246 -13.16 0.04 20.43
C ARG A 246 -13.11 -0.64 19.09
N ALA A 247 -11.90 -0.97 18.61
CA ALA A 247 -11.75 -1.75 17.40
C ALA A 247 -12.60 -2.98 17.68
N ARG A 248 -13.74 -3.10 17.01
CA ARG A 248 -14.53 -4.33 17.02
C ARG A 248 -13.50 -5.37 16.65
N ARG A 249 -13.13 -6.21 17.63
CA ARG A 249 -12.29 -7.38 17.41
C ARG A 249 -12.98 -8.23 16.34
N THR A 250 -12.80 -7.83 15.09
CA THR A 250 -13.11 -8.71 13.98
C THR A 250 -12.00 -9.74 14.01
N LYS A 251 -12.31 -10.94 14.51
CA LYS A 251 -11.47 -12.15 14.48
C LYS A 251 -11.02 -12.58 13.06
N LYS A 252 -10.85 -11.64 12.13
CA LYS A 252 -10.82 -11.88 10.70
C LYS A 252 -9.58 -11.48 9.94
N MET A 253 -8.69 -10.78 10.54
CA MET A 253 -7.33 -10.72 10.02
C MET A 253 -6.54 -11.68 10.89
N GLY A 254 -5.70 -12.48 10.25
CA GLY A 254 -4.95 -13.51 10.94
C GLY A 254 -4.49 -13.05 12.30
N ASP A 255 -4.53 -13.89 13.30
CA ASP A 255 -4.30 -13.56 14.72
C ASP A 255 -3.04 -12.71 14.96
N TRP A 256 -2.17 -12.61 13.97
CA TRP A 256 -0.98 -11.77 13.93
C TRP A 256 -1.26 -10.27 14.11
N GLN A 257 -2.23 -9.67 13.42
CA GLN A 257 -2.56 -8.25 13.61
C GLN A 257 -3.39 -8.01 14.88
N ALA A 258 -4.00 -9.08 15.45
CA ALA A 258 -4.78 -9.00 16.67
C ALA A 258 -3.95 -9.34 17.93
N ALA A 259 -2.88 -10.11 17.79
CA ALA A 259 -2.04 -10.57 18.90
C ALA A 259 -0.86 -9.64 19.19
N ARG A 260 -0.51 -8.75 18.22
CA ARG A 260 0.60 -7.81 18.36
C ARG A 260 0.12 -6.38 18.48
N ASP A 261 0.82 -5.65 19.27
CA ASP A 261 0.80 -4.20 19.21
C ASP A 261 1.60 -3.73 17.97
N LEU A 262 0.95 -3.81 16.79
CA LEU A 262 1.51 -3.34 15.51
C LEU A 262 1.99 -1.89 15.61
N ARG A 263 1.38 -1.11 16.50
CA ARG A 263 1.74 0.27 16.77
C ARG A 263 3.12 0.34 17.43
N THR A 264 3.37 -0.49 18.44
CA THR A 264 4.69 -0.59 19.10
C THR A 264 5.77 -1.00 18.12
N GLU A 265 5.53 -2.01 17.29
CA GLU A 265 6.50 -2.46 16.30
C GLU A 265 6.80 -1.39 15.23
N THR A 266 5.78 -0.72 14.70
CA THR A 266 5.99 0.37 13.73
C THR A 266 6.68 1.57 14.38
N TYR A 267 6.37 1.89 15.63
CA TYR A 267 7.07 2.92 16.39
C TYR A 267 8.55 2.57 16.58
N ARG A 268 8.84 1.33 17.00
CA ARG A 268 10.20 0.83 17.19
C ARG A 268 11.07 0.99 15.94
N VAL A 269 10.54 0.66 14.76
CA VAL A 269 11.31 0.68 13.51
C VAL A 269 11.37 2.06 12.84
N PHE A 270 10.33 2.88 12.95
CA PHE A 270 10.33 4.25 12.39
C PHE A 270 10.93 5.30 13.34
N GLY A 271 10.89 5.06 14.66
CA GLY A 271 11.28 6.02 15.68
C GLY A 271 10.23 7.09 16.00
N VAL A 272 9.09 7.07 15.29
CA VAL A 272 7.94 7.95 15.47
C VAL A 272 6.64 7.18 15.25
N ASP A 273 5.55 7.61 15.89
CA ASP A 273 4.25 6.94 15.76
C ASP A 273 3.52 7.38 14.48
N VAL A 274 3.86 6.74 13.37
CA VAL A 274 3.21 7.00 12.07
C VAL A 274 1.74 6.58 12.01
N MET A 275 1.28 5.73 12.95
CA MET A 275 -0.11 5.30 13.02
C MET A 275 -1.03 6.38 13.57
N GLN A 276 -0.49 7.45 14.18
CA GLN A 276 -1.23 8.66 14.52
C GLN A 276 -1.73 9.42 13.28
N ILE A 277 -1.09 9.25 12.13
CA ILE A 277 -1.53 9.89 10.88
C ILE A 277 -2.88 9.28 10.48
N PRO A 278 -3.95 10.09 10.33
CA PRO A 278 -5.26 9.57 9.97
C PRO A 278 -5.23 8.77 8.66
N GLY A 279 -5.75 7.54 8.71
CA GLY A 279 -5.84 6.61 7.57
C GLY A 279 -4.64 5.68 7.39
N LEU A 280 -3.53 5.86 8.12
CA LEU A 280 -2.34 5.00 8.00
C LEU A 280 -2.30 3.83 8.98
N GLU A 281 -3.28 3.66 9.84
CA GLU A 281 -3.29 2.65 10.91
C GLU A 281 -2.97 1.23 10.40
N LYS A 282 -3.52 0.86 9.25
CA LYS A 282 -3.32 -0.48 8.64
C LYS A 282 -2.19 -0.54 7.62
N GLY A 283 -1.69 0.61 7.18
CA GLY A 283 -0.71 0.71 6.10
C GLY A 283 0.73 0.93 6.56
N ALA A 284 0.96 1.16 7.85
CA ALA A 284 2.25 1.59 8.36
C ALA A 284 3.37 0.56 8.10
N LEU A 285 3.11 -0.72 8.37
CA LEU A 285 4.08 -1.79 8.13
C LEU A 285 4.33 -2.02 6.62
N LEU A 286 3.30 -1.92 5.80
CA LEU A 286 3.45 -1.97 4.33
C LEU A 286 4.30 -0.80 3.83
N LEU A 287 4.13 0.40 4.37
CA LEU A 287 4.99 1.53 4.05
C LEU A 287 6.44 1.26 4.48
N PHE A 288 6.65 0.74 5.70
CA PHE A 288 7.98 0.37 6.16
C PHE A 288 8.66 -0.63 5.21
N SER A 289 7.95 -1.68 4.80
CA SER A 289 8.51 -2.69 3.90
C SER A 289 8.88 -2.13 2.51
N GLU A 290 8.20 -1.08 2.05
CA GLU A 290 8.45 -0.50 0.72
C GLU A 290 9.48 0.64 0.74
N VAL A 291 9.59 1.43 1.80
CA VAL A 291 10.50 2.59 1.84
C VAL A 291 11.59 2.48 2.92
N GLY A 292 11.43 1.57 3.89
CA GLY A 292 12.32 1.50 5.04
C GLY A 292 12.16 2.70 5.97
N ARG A 293 13.18 2.93 6.79
CA ARG A 293 13.24 4.02 7.75
C ARG A 293 14.13 5.20 7.30
N ASP A 294 14.97 4.97 6.29
CA ASP A 294 15.83 6.01 5.73
C ASP A 294 15.16 6.66 4.52
N LEU A 295 14.76 7.90 4.68
CA LEU A 295 14.15 8.72 3.63
C LEU A 295 15.16 9.70 3.01
N SER A 296 16.46 9.54 3.26
CA SER A 296 17.54 10.38 2.68
C SER A 296 17.61 10.35 1.16
N PRO A 297 17.25 9.25 0.46
CA PRO A 297 17.22 9.23 -1.00
C PRO A 297 16.28 10.28 -1.63
N TRP A 298 15.34 10.82 -0.86
CA TRP A 298 14.48 11.91 -1.30
C TRP A 298 14.88 13.22 -0.60
N PRO A 299 15.42 14.20 -1.33
CA PRO A 299 15.92 15.47 -0.73
C PRO A 299 14.83 16.27 0.01
N SER A 300 13.57 16.13 -0.39
CA SER A 300 12.43 16.79 0.27
C SER A 300 11.16 15.95 0.23
N ALA A 301 10.18 16.32 1.05
CA ALA A 301 8.84 15.72 1.07
C ALA A 301 8.15 15.78 -0.30
N HIS A 302 8.42 16.83 -1.09
CA HIS A 302 7.86 16.94 -2.44
C HIS A 302 8.51 15.95 -3.42
N HIS A 303 9.82 15.71 -3.33
CA HIS A 303 10.51 14.67 -4.12
C HIS A 303 9.95 13.29 -3.77
N PHE A 304 9.74 13.00 -2.49
CA PHE A 304 9.10 11.76 -2.04
C PHE A 304 7.67 11.61 -2.59
N ALA A 305 6.83 12.64 -2.47
CA ALA A 305 5.47 12.62 -2.99
C ALA A 305 5.43 12.49 -4.53
N SER A 306 6.39 13.11 -5.25
CA SER A 306 6.55 12.95 -6.70
C SER A 306 6.95 11.53 -7.08
N TRP A 307 7.89 10.93 -6.34
CA TRP A 307 8.28 9.53 -6.50
C TRP A 307 7.10 8.58 -6.27
N CYS A 308 6.23 8.87 -5.30
CA CYS A 308 4.99 8.14 -5.07
C CYS A 308 3.95 8.30 -6.20
N GLY A 309 4.14 9.20 -7.17
CA GLY A 309 3.17 9.50 -8.22
C GLY A 309 1.93 10.23 -7.69
N LEU A 310 2.12 11.12 -6.72
CA LEU A 310 1.04 11.88 -6.08
C LEU A 310 1.07 13.38 -6.43
N CYS A 311 2.15 13.85 -7.09
CA CYS A 311 2.26 15.24 -7.54
C CYS A 311 1.56 15.44 -8.89
N PRO A 312 1.01 16.64 -9.14
CA PRO A 312 0.55 17.01 -10.47
C PRO A 312 1.71 16.94 -11.49
N ASP A 313 1.38 16.49 -12.69
CA ASP A 313 2.28 16.36 -13.84
C ASP A 313 1.59 17.03 -15.02
N ASN A 314 1.52 18.36 -14.99
CA ASN A 314 0.80 19.15 -15.98
C ASN A 314 1.74 19.50 -17.13
N ASP A 315 1.35 19.15 -18.34
CA ASP A 315 2.05 19.59 -19.56
C ASP A 315 1.57 20.97 -19.94
N ARG A 316 2.55 21.86 -20.16
CA ARG A 316 2.29 23.25 -20.60
C ARG A 316 3.19 23.57 -21.80
N SER A 317 2.60 24.22 -22.79
CA SER A 317 3.35 24.79 -23.91
C SER A 317 2.78 26.15 -24.27
N GLY A 318 3.63 27.14 -24.47
CA GLY A 318 3.23 28.50 -24.82
C GLY A 318 2.29 29.17 -23.81
N GLY A 319 2.40 28.83 -22.51
CA GLY A 319 1.50 29.30 -21.45
C GLY A 319 0.15 28.57 -21.37
N GLN A 320 -0.19 27.71 -22.33
CA GLN A 320 -1.39 26.90 -22.33
C GLN A 320 -1.16 25.55 -21.65
N VAL A 321 -2.15 25.08 -20.88
CA VAL A 321 -2.14 23.77 -20.25
C VAL A 321 -2.61 22.75 -21.28
N LEU A 322 -1.70 21.90 -21.76
CA LEU A 322 -2.03 20.84 -22.75
C LEU A 322 -2.65 19.63 -22.06
N TRP A 323 -2.19 19.29 -20.86
CA TRP A 323 -2.70 18.18 -20.08
C TRP A 323 -2.60 18.45 -18.60
N THR A 324 -3.57 17.96 -17.84
CA THR A 324 -3.59 18.01 -16.37
C THR A 324 -3.78 16.61 -15.80
N GLY A 325 -2.97 16.26 -14.80
CA GLY A 325 -3.11 14.97 -14.15
C GLY A 325 -1.96 14.67 -13.21
N VAL A 326 -1.79 13.40 -12.92
CA VAL A 326 -0.64 12.87 -12.17
C VAL A 326 0.06 11.82 -13.01
N ARG A 327 1.35 11.64 -12.79
CA ARG A 327 2.12 10.60 -13.49
C ARG A 327 1.44 9.24 -13.35
N ARG A 328 1.29 8.52 -14.46
CA ARG A 328 0.75 7.16 -14.48
C ARG A 328 1.84 6.17 -14.02
N ILE A 329 2.15 6.18 -12.73
CA ILE A 329 3.15 5.31 -12.11
C ILE A 329 2.41 4.24 -11.31
N LYS A 330 2.79 2.97 -11.49
CA LYS A 330 2.34 1.87 -10.63
C LYS A 330 3.19 1.85 -9.35
N SER A 331 2.95 2.80 -8.44
CA SER A 331 3.62 2.88 -7.14
C SER A 331 2.76 2.22 -6.07
N ARG A 332 3.26 1.16 -5.42
CA ARG A 332 2.59 0.52 -4.26
C ARG A 332 2.44 1.53 -3.12
N VAL A 333 3.48 2.30 -2.84
CA VAL A 333 3.47 3.34 -1.79
C VAL A 333 2.43 4.43 -2.11
N GLY A 334 2.39 4.90 -3.36
CA GLY A 334 1.38 5.86 -3.79
C GLY A 334 -0.05 5.32 -3.68
N GLN A 335 -0.24 4.02 -3.93
CA GLN A 335 -1.53 3.36 -3.74
C GLN A 335 -1.92 3.26 -2.27
N LEU A 336 -0.97 2.93 -1.38
CA LEU A 336 -1.21 2.91 0.07
C LEU A 336 -1.69 4.28 0.58
N PHE A 337 -1.03 5.36 0.17
CA PHE A 337 -1.48 6.71 0.53
C PHE A 337 -2.86 7.07 -0.05
N ARG A 338 -3.19 6.59 -1.25
CA ARG A 338 -4.55 6.77 -1.82
C ARG A 338 -5.60 5.98 -1.05
N LEU A 339 -5.30 4.76 -0.61
CA LEU A 339 -6.19 3.96 0.24
C LEU A 339 -6.36 4.61 1.62
N ALA A 340 -5.29 5.13 2.21
CA ALA A 340 -5.34 5.90 3.44
C ALA A 340 -6.25 7.14 3.29
N ALA A 341 -6.09 7.89 2.21
CA ALA A 341 -6.96 9.04 1.91
C ALA A 341 -8.42 8.62 1.70
N HIS A 342 -8.66 7.52 0.99
CA HIS A 342 -10.01 7.01 0.73
C HIS A 342 -10.73 6.60 2.02
N SER A 343 -10.02 5.98 2.99
CA SER A 343 -10.62 5.59 4.28
C SER A 343 -11.14 6.76 5.11
N LEU A 344 -10.68 7.99 4.82
CA LEU A 344 -11.09 9.20 5.53
C LEU A 344 -12.44 9.79 5.08
N HIS A 345 -13.13 9.15 4.17
CA HIS A 345 -14.36 9.69 3.57
C HIS A 345 -15.42 10.06 4.62
N HIS A 346 -15.61 9.22 5.63
CA HIS A 346 -16.54 9.42 6.74
C HIS A 346 -15.86 9.82 8.05
N SER A 347 -14.55 10.11 8.01
CA SER A 347 -13.79 10.47 9.20
C SER A 347 -14.15 11.89 9.67
N LEU A 348 -14.32 12.06 10.98
CA LEU A 348 -14.54 13.37 11.62
C LEU A 348 -13.23 14.10 11.94
N THR A 349 -12.07 13.53 11.58
CA THR A 349 -10.78 14.18 11.76
C THR A 349 -10.62 15.39 10.83
N PRO A 350 -9.74 16.34 11.16
CA PRO A 350 -9.43 17.48 10.29
C PRO A 350 -9.00 17.07 8.87
N MET A 351 -8.30 15.91 8.75
CA MET A 351 -7.94 15.36 7.44
C MET A 351 -9.15 14.86 6.66
N GLY A 352 -10.16 14.27 7.32
CA GLY A 352 -11.44 13.90 6.70
C GLY A 352 -12.22 15.13 6.22
N HIS A 353 -12.24 16.20 7.01
CA HIS A 353 -12.80 17.50 6.60
C HIS A 353 -12.07 18.08 5.39
N TYR A 354 -10.73 17.99 5.37
CA TYR A 354 -9.90 18.39 4.23
C TYR A 354 -10.27 17.63 2.95
N LEU A 355 -10.41 16.30 3.02
CA LEU A 355 -10.83 15.46 1.89
C LEU A 355 -12.21 15.88 1.35
N ARG A 356 -13.22 16.03 2.21
CA ARG A 356 -14.58 16.39 1.79
C ARG A 356 -14.62 17.76 1.12
N ARG A 357 -13.89 18.73 1.64
CA ARG A 357 -13.76 20.07 1.05
C ARG A 357 -13.12 20.02 -0.34
N LEU A 358 -12.01 19.24 -0.50
CA LEU A 358 -11.40 19.06 -1.80
C LEU A 358 -12.32 18.34 -2.79
N ARG A 359 -13.10 17.38 -2.30
CA ARG A 359 -14.03 16.62 -3.15
C ARG A 359 -15.11 17.52 -3.75
N ALA A 360 -15.64 18.46 -3.00
CA ALA A 360 -16.61 19.44 -3.50
C ALA A 360 -16.03 20.34 -4.61
N ARG A 361 -14.71 20.63 -4.56
CA ARG A 361 -14.06 21.53 -5.50
C ARG A 361 -13.43 20.83 -6.72
N LEU A 362 -12.78 19.67 -6.51
CA LEU A 362 -11.93 18.99 -7.51
C LEU A 362 -12.54 17.70 -8.03
N GLY A 363 -13.64 17.25 -7.46
CA GLY A 363 -14.20 15.93 -7.70
C GLY A 363 -13.47 14.81 -6.91
N PRO A 364 -14.04 13.58 -6.90
CA PRO A 364 -13.61 12.52 -5.99
C PRO A 364 -12.19 12.02 -6.25
N ARG A 365 -11.82 11.79 -7.51
CA ARG A 365 -10.50 11.22 -7.86
C ARG A 365 -9.34 12.16 -7.52
N ALA A 366 -9.48 13.44 -7.91
CA ALA A 366 -8.45 14.44 -7.64
C ALA A 366 -8.33 14.76 -6.15
N ALA A 367 -9.45 14.80 -5.41
CA ALA A 367 -9.46 15.01 -3.97
C ALA A 367 -8.72 13.89 -3.21
N ILE A 368 -8.95 12.61 -3.56
CA ILE A 368 -8.23 11.47 -2.98
C ILE A 368 -6.73 11.62 -3.23
N THR A 369 -6.31 11.94 -4.46
CA THR A 369 -4.89 12.09 -4.79
C THR A 369 -4.25 13.26 -4.05
N ALA A 370 -4.92 14.42 -3.95
CA ALA A 370 -4.42 15.58 -3.22
C ALA A 370 -4.34 15.32 -1.71
N THR A 371 -5.29 14.56 -1.15
CA THR A 371 -5.23 14.15 0.26
C THR A 371 -4.12 13.12 0.49
N ALA A 372 -3.94 12.16 -0.40
CA ALA A 372 -2.84 11.19 -0.38
C ALA A 372 -1.48 11.90 -0.44
N HIS A 373 -1.32 12.89 -1.31
CA HIS A 373 -0.13 13.74 -1.37
C HIS A 373 0.14 14.42 -0.02
N LYS A 374 -0.89 14.95 0.63
CA LYS A 374 -0.73 15.59 1.92
C LYS A 374 -0.32 14.60 3.02
N ILE A 375 -0.91 13.40 3.04
CA ILE A 375 -0.54 12.33 3.97
C ILE A 375 0.93 11.92 3.74
N ALA A 376 1.36 11.78 2.49
CA ALA A 376 2.74 11.44 2.15
C ALA A 376 3.75 12.51 2.63
N ILE A 377 3.43 13.79 2.51
CA ILE A 377 4.26 14.88 3.04
C ILE A 377 4.36 14.81 4.56
N ILE A 378 3.25 14.57 5.25
CA ILE A 378 3.23 14.44 6.72
C ILE A 378 4.08 13.24 7.12
N PHE A 379 3.86 12.07 6.52
CA PHE A 379 4.64 10.86 6.78
C PHE A 379 6.16 11.13 6.61
N TYR A 380 6.57 11.69 5.48
CA TYR A 380 7.96 12.03 5.24
C TYR A 380 8.54 12.96 6.32
N THR A 381 7.79 14.00 6.69
CA THR A 381 8.25 14.99 7.67
C THR A 381 8.44 14.34 9.05
N LEU A 382 7.47 13.54 9.50
CA LEU A 382 7.55 12.86 10.79
C LEU A 382 8.74 11.89 10.85
N VAL A 383 8.90 11.03 9.84
CA VAL A 383 9.97 10.03 9.81
C VAL A 383 11.34 10.67 9.61
N ARG A 384 11.45 11.72 8.79
CA ARG A 384 12.73 12.37 8.50
C ARG A 384 13.21 13.24 9.65
N GLN A 385 12.30 13.99 10.28
CA GLN A 385 12.62 14.94 11.34
C GLN A 385 12.48 14.35 12.74
N GLN A 386 11.93 13.11 12.87
CA GLN A 386 11.69 12.44 14.15
C GLN A 386 10.80 13.26 15.10
N VAL A 387 9.77 13.91 14.54
CA VAL A 387 8.76 14.68 15.27
C VAL A 387 7.43 13.94 15.31
N GLU A 388 6.69 14.07 16.41
CA GLU A 388 5.40 13.43 16.56
C GLU A 388 4.31 14.14 15.75
N TYR A 389 3.23 13.39 15.45
CA TYR A 389 2.08 13.94 14.73
C TYR A 389 1.29 14.91 15.62
N ASP A 390 1.20 16.15 15.20
CA ASP A 390 0.40 17.18 15.88
C ASP A 390 -0.85 17.53 15.08
N GLU A 391 -2.01 17.05 15.56
CA GLU A 391 -3.29 17.36 14.95
C GLU A 391 -3.72 18.82 15.18
N SER A 392 -3.20 19.51 16.19
CA SER A 392 -3.55 20.89 16.52
C SER A 392 -3.17 21.88 15.38
N ILE A 393 -2.15 21.56 14.61
CA ILE A 393 -1.74 22.34 13.43
C ILE A 393 -2.88 22.45 12.40
N TRP A 394 -3.66 21.37 12.26
CA TRP A 394 -4.80 21.33 11.35
C TRP A 394 -5.99 22.09 11.92
N ALA A 395 -6.28 21.92 13.21
CA ALA A 395 -7.34 22.65 13.89
C ALA A 395 -7.11 24.16 13.81
N ARG A 396 -5.89 24.61 14.04
CA ARG A 396 -5.51 26.04 13.86
C ARG A 396 -5.74 26.53 12.44
N ARG A 397 -5.31 25.79 11.43
CA ARG A 397 -5.51 26.15 10.02
C ARG A 397 -6.97 26.14 9.60
N ASP A 398 -7.76 25.23 10.11
CA ASP A 398 -9.20 25.19 9.82
C ASP A 398 -9.94 26.33 10.52
N ALA A 399 -9.59 26.67 11.75
CA ALA A 399 -10.12 27.84 12.46
C ALA A 399 -9.79 29.16 11.72
N GLU A 400 -8.55 29.34 11.26
CA GLU A 400 -8.16 30.51 10.45
C GLU A 400 -8.98 30.60 9.16
N ARG A 401 -9.20 29.48 8.48
CA ARG A 401 -9.99 29.46 7.26
C ARG A 401 -11.45 29.78 7.52
N GLN A 402 -12.00 29.26 8.60
CA GLN A 402 -13.38 29.54 8.98
C GLN A 402 -13.56 31.03 9.26
N ARG A 403 -12.62 31.65 9.99
CA ARG A 403 -12.59 33.10 10.20
C ARG A 403 -12.51 33.88 8.89
N ARG A 404 -11.64 33.45 7.95
CA ARG A 404 -11.54 34.11 6.61
C ARG A 404 -12.82 33.94 5.80
N HIS A 405 -13.44 32.76 5.86
CA HIS A 405 -14.71 32.50 5.17
C HIS A 405 -15.84 33.36 5.73
N GLU A 406 -15.94 33.44 7.04
CA GLU A 406 -16.91 34.30 7.73
C GLU A 406 -16.69 35.78 7.39
N ALA A 407 -15.45 36.26 7.42
CA ALA A 407 -15.12 37.63 7.02
C ALA A 407 -15.51 37.92 5.56
N ASN A 408 -15.31 36.95 4.64
CA ASN A 408 -15.75 37.08 3.25
C ASN A 408 -17.28 37.12 3.12
N LEU A 409 -17.99 36.25 3.86
CA LEU A 409 -19.46 36.27 3.87
C LEU A 409 -20.02 37.58 4.40
N ARG A 410 -19.45 38.09 5.51
CA ARG A 410 -19.83 39.41 6.05
C ARG A 410 -19.61 40.53 5.04
N ARG A 411 -18.50 40.48 4.30
CA ARG A 411 -18.20 41.49 3.25
C ARG A 411 -19.17 41.38 2.09
N GLN A 412 -19.51 40.18 1.62
CA GLN A 412 -20.47 39.95 0.55
C GLN A 412 -21.88 40.38 0.97
N ALA A 413 -22.28 40.00 2.19
CA ALA A 413 -23.57 40.42 2.74
C ALA A 413 -23.70 41.96 2.78
N LYS A 414 -22.66 42.64 3.26
CA LYS A 414 -22.61 44.11 3.29
C LYS A 414 -22.71 44.75 1.90
N GLN A 415 -22.04 44.16 0.88
CA GLN A 415 -22.16 44.63 -0.52
C GLN A 415 -23.57 44.50 -1.10
N LEU A 416 -24.32 43.50 -0.63
CA LEU A 416 -25.71 43.27 -1.04
C LEU A 416 -26.74 44.00 -0.14
N GLY A 417 -26.30 44.80 0.83
CA GLY A 417 -27.20 45.53 1.75
C GLY A 417 -27.68 44.69 2.94
N TYR A 418 -27.11 43.52 3.21
CA TYR A 418 -27.50 42.64 4.32
C TYR A 418 -26.49 42.69 5.46
N GLN A 419 -26.97 42.37 6.67
CA GLN A 419 -26.13 42.16 7.85
C GLN A 419 -26.15 40.68 8.23
N LEU A 420 -24.96 40.04 8.35
CA LEU A 420 -24.84 38.65 8.79
C LEU A 420 -24.84 38.62 10.34
N VAL A 421 -25.84 37.99 10.94
CA VAL A 421 -26.01 37.83 12.39
C VAL A 421 -25.85 36.33 12.72
N PRO A 422 -25.02 35.96 13.75
CA PRO A 422 -24.97 34.59 14.22
C PRO A 422 -26.31 34.07 14.69
N LEU A 423 -26.64 32.81 14.42
CA LEU A 423 -27.82 32.17 14.99
C LEU A 423 -27.61 32.00 16.52
N PRO A 424 -28.68 32.15 17.33
CA PRO A 424 -28.60 31.90 18.77
C PRO A 424 -28.13 30.44 19.00
N GLU A 425 -27.24 30.27 19.98
CA GLU A 425 -26.80 28.92 20.39
C GLU A 425 -28.01 28.13 20.87
N THR A 426 -28.33 27.05 20.17
CA THR A 426 -29.33 26.09 20.62
C THR A 426 -28.72 25.34 21.80
N PRO A 427 -29.29 25.34 23.02
CA PRO A 427 -28.77 24.58 24.13
C PRO A 427 -28.71 23.10 23.72
N ALA A 428 -27.54 22.47 23.95
CA ALA A 428 -27.34 21.05 23.68
C ALA A 428 -28.32 20.23 24.51
N ALA A 429 -29.18 19.47 23.82
CA ALA A 429 -30.09 18.51 24.43
C ALA A 429 -29.36 17.24 24.85
#